data_b38a914dcdebe19feb78916ce5a50591
#
_entry.id   b38a914dcdebe19feb78916ce5a50591
#
_cell.length_a   1.000
_cell.length_b   1.000
_cell.length_c   1.000
_cell.angle_alpha   90.00
_cell.angle_beta   90.00
_cell.angle_gamma   90.00
#
_symmetry.space_group_name_H-M   'P 1'
#
loop_
_entity.id
_entity.type
_entity.pdbx_description
1 polymer ?
#
loop_
_entity_poly.entity_id
_entity_poly.type
_entity_poly.pdbx_seq_one_letter_code
_entity_poly.pdbx_strand_id
1 'polypeptide(L)'
;MILAGSVPATILQKTQYVGIGIWILLVRGPAKQTCTYTSGEPMPQFMPFRGLRYTPAAGPLDDLLAPPYDVITPAMQRALGSRNPRNAVHLELAEGGDERYERVAAFLRDWRAQGLVEQDPVPMLYVYEQEFVEEGHLHRRRGIIAAVEALPWESGAVKPHEFTMSGPKEDRLKLLQATGVQLSPVFCVARDRAGQLREFTARVIGDQAPTGTATSFEGDHHRFWAVEAGSYEMRQLAPLLAESFYIADGHHRYETAVNYRNWRSQQGNLPPTHPTRFVMAAIVPADDPGLVIRPIHRLVPRAAPANWLERLGDAFDVERAKLPGDATERRAALQALLATSDAVALELAPRQVHALRRKPGASLAGKVPTGHSEAWLAIGPNVLRYGVLEPLWGISDEDLRAGVIEYSHDLDEVFAFLEARPGEATAFLLNPVRIDDVMRLADLGERMPQKSTYFHPKLGTGLVFYPLEP
;
A
#
# COMPACT_ATOMS: atom_id res chain seq x y z
N MET A 1 25.53 51.36 37.12
CA MET A 1 24.38 51.46 36.20
C MET A 1 24.51 50.31 35.20
N ILE A 2 23.98 49.13 35.55
CA ILE A 2 24.05 47.92 34.73
C ILE A 2 22.63 47.51 34.47
N LEU A 3 22.23 47.55 33.19
CA LEU A 3 20.94 47.12 32.75
C LEU A 3 20.95 45.57 32.61
N ALA A 4 20.14 44.94 33.46
CA ALA A 4 19.86 43.50 33.36
C ALA A 4 18.85 43.25 32.25
N GLY A 5 19.26 42.56 31.19
CA GLY A 5 18.38 42.05 30.16
C GLY A 5 17.62 40.82 30.69
N SER A 6 16.32 40.89 30.77
CA SER A 6 15.44 39.78 31.14
C SER A 6 15.38 38.75 30.00
N VAL A 7 15.76 37.52 30.30
CA VAL A 7 15.53 36.34 29.48
C VAL A 7 14.04 35.96 29.61
N PRO A 8 13.29 35.76 28.52
CA PRO A 8 11.91 35.34 28.62
C PRO A 8 11.80 33.90 29.15
N ALA A 9 10.95 33.73 30.16
CA ALA A 9 10.69 32.46 30.80
C ALA A 9 10.10 31.43 29.81
N THR A 10 10.76 30.29 29.68
CA THR A 10 10.27 29.12 28.96
C THR A 10 9.16 28.47 29.79
N ILE A 11 7.94 28.49 29.31
CA ILE A 11 6.83 27.81 29.97
C ILE A 11 6.88 26.33 29.58
N LEU A 12 7.23 25.48 30.53
CA LEU A 12 7.10 24.03 30.45
C LEU A 12 5.66 23.64 30.81
N GLN A 13 4.89 23.18 29.86
CA GLN A 13 3.60 22.56 30.13
C GLN A 13 3.77 21.04 30.15
N LYS A 14 3.51 20.44 31.32
CA LYS A 14 3.53 18.99 31.51
C LYS A 14 2.13 18.47 31.24
N THR A 15 1.94 17.73 30.18
CA THR A 15 0.70 16.98 29.93
C THR A 15 0.99 15.51 30.23
N GLN A 16 0.38 15.00 31.31
CA GLN A 16 0.54 13.62 31.74
C GLN A 16 -0.60 12.79 31.12
N TYR A 17 -0.28 11.95 30.12
CA TYR A 17 -1.13 10.83 29.76
C TYR A 17 -0.69 9.60 30.56
N VAL A 18 -1.67 8.84 31.04
CA VAL A 18 -1.43 7.68 31.91
C VAL A 18 -0.63 6.62 31.13
N GLY A 19 0.64 6.47 31.50
CA GLY A 19 1.50 5.36 31.05
C GLY A 19 2.80 5.71 30.33
N ILE A 20 2.95 6.87 29.71
CA ILE A 20 4.20 7.24 29.02
C ILE A 20 4.43 8.75 29.19
N GLY A 21 5.53 9.14 29.79
CA GLY A 21 5.92 10.55 29.93
C GLY A 21 6.42 11.13 28.62
N ILE A 22 5.58 11.84 27.89
CA ILE A 22 5.93 12.55 26.67
C ILE A 22 6.22 14.00 27.01
N TRP A 23 7.40 14.51 26.64
CA TRP A 23 7.76 15.91 26.75
C TRP A 23 7.64 16.59 25.38
N ILE A 24 6.77 17.59 25.27
CA ILE A 24 6.66 18.43 24.07
C ILE A 24 7.38 19.75 24.35
N LEU A 25 8.47 20.00 23.65
CA LEU A 25 9.18 21.28 23.68
C LEU A 25 8.62 22.21 22.60
N LEU A 26 7.78 23.16 22.98
CA LEU A 26 7.30 24.22 22.08
C LEU A 26 8.28 25.39 22.13
N VAL A 27 9.13 25.55 21.13
CA VAL A 27 9.98 26.74 20.97
C VAL A 27 9.20 27.79 20.16
N ARG A 28 8.81 28.88 20.77
CA ARG A 28 8.23 30.04 20.06
C ARG A 28 9.34 30.87 19.43
N GLY A 29 9.41 30.86 18.10
CA GLY A 29 10.19 31.79 17.28
C GLY A 29 9.48 32.04 15.97
N PRO A 30 9.71 33.18 15.29
CA PRO A 30 9.07 33.47 14.02
C PRO A 30 9.61 32.53 12.94
N ALA A 31 8.72 31.75 12.34
CA ALA A 31 8.93 30.82 11.25
C ALA A 31 9.86 29.61 11.54
N LYS A 32 9.23 28.46 11.72
CA LYS A 32 9.66 27.05 11.79
C LYS A 32 9.47 26.43 13.18
N GLN A 33 8.25 25.92 13.41
CA GLN A 33 8.01 25.03 14.55
C GLN A 33 8.34 23.59 14.11
N THR A 34 9.43 23.06 14.65
CA THR A 34 9.72 21.63 14.59
C THR A 34 9.21 21.00 15.87
N CYS A 35 8.33 20.00 15.76
CA CYS A 35 7.96 19.14 16.89
C CYS A 35 9.05 18.03 16.99
N THR A 36 9.83 18.01 18.06
CA THR A 36 10.77 16.93 18.34
C THR A 36 10.26 16.11 19.53
N TYR A 37 10.15 14.80 19.33
CA TYR A 37 9.81 13.85 20.40
C TYR A 37 11.08 13.18 20.91
N THR A 38 11.18 13.01 22.23
CA THR A 38 12.20 12.20 22.87
C THR A 38 11.55 11.00 23.55
N SER A 39 11.19 9.98 22.79
CA SER A 39 11.03 8.61 23.29
C SER A 39 12.20 7.80 22.75
N GLY A 40 12.71 6.84 23.50
CA GLY A 40 13.94 6.11 23.17
C GLY A 40 13.86 5.19 21.95
N GLU A 41 12.74 5.15 21.21
CA GLU A 41 12.59 4.48 19.94
C GLU A 41 12.29 5.51 18.82
N PRO A 42 12.88 5.36 17.63
CA PRO A 42 12.61 6.24 16.51
C PRO A 42 11.16 6.01 16.02
N MET A 43 10.31 7.01 16.23
CA MET A 43 8.94 7.02 15.72
C MET A 43 8.88 7.72 14.37
N PRO A 44 8.02 7.29 13.43
CA PRO A 44 7.91 7.92 12.13
C PRO A 44 7.36 9.32 12.31
N GLN A 45 8.13 10.31 11.87
CA GLN A 45 7.62 11.67 11.76
C GLN A 45 6.87 11.82 10.44
N PHE A 46 5.76 12.52 10.46
CA PHE A 46 5.12 13.01 9.25
C PHE A 46 4.92 14.52 9.31
N MET A 47 4.89 15.14 8.14
CA MET A 47 4.74 16.60 8.04
C MET A 47 3.92 16.97 6.80
N PRO A 48 3.29 18.15 6.81
CA PRO A 48 2.71 18.72 5.63
C PRO A 48 3.81 19.08 4.61
N PHE A 49 3.46 19.13 3.34
CA PHE A 49 4.40 19.46 2.28
C PHE A 49 3.77 20.35 1.21
N ARG A 50 4.60 21.03 0.42
CA ARG A 50 4.16 21.83 -0.72
C ARG A 50 4.06 20.93 -1.94
N GLY A 51 2.88 20.32 -2.16
CA GLY A 51 2.63 19.44 -3.27
C GLY A 51 2.63 20.14 -4.62
N LEU A 52 3.02 19.42 -5.66
CA LEU A 52 2.85 19.85 -7.04
C LEU A 52 1.55 19.22 -7.56
N ARG A 53 0.62 20.03 -8.08
CA ARG A 53 -0.70 19.57 -8.50
C ARG A 53 -1.03 20.07 -9.90
N TYR A 54 -1.83 19.29 -10.62
CA TYR A 54 -2.41 19.77 -11.88
C TYR A 54 -3.29 21.00 -11.67
N THR A 55 -3.18 21.95 -12.59
CA THR A 55 -4.08 23.08 -12.70
C THR A 55 -5.22 22.77 -13.68
N PRO A 56 -6.30 23.55 -13.70
CA PRO A 56 -7.36 23.38 -14.69
C PRO A 56 -6.88 23.46 -16.16
N ALA A 57 -5.74 24.11 -16.41
CA ALA A 57 -5.14 24.20 -17.75
C ALA A 57 -4.63 22.84 -18.28
N ALA A 58 -4.35 21.86 -17.40
CA ALA A 58 -3.95 20.53 -17.80
C ALA A 58 -5.13 19.70 -18.37
N GLY A 59 -6.35 20.03 -18.01
CA GLY A 59 -7.56 19.30 -18.35
C GLY A 59 -8.27 18.71 -17.13
N PRO A 60 -9.35 17.94 -17.32
CA PRO A 60 -10.06 17.29 -16.23
C PRO A 60 -9.20 16.20 -15.59
N LEU A 61 -9.24 16.08 -14.26
CA LEU A 61 -8.46 15.08 -13.51
C LEU A 61 -8.79 13.64 -13.91
N ASP A 62 -10.01 13.37 -14.37
CA ASP A 62 -10.43 12.06 -14.89
C ASP A 62 -9.52 11.54 -16.01
N ASP A 63 -8.99 12.45 -16.83
CA ASP A 63 -8.09 12.13 -17.94
C ASP A 63 -6.61 12.15 -17.55
N LEU A 64 -6.28 12.66 -16.36
CA LEU A 64 -4.91 12.89 -15.91
C LEU A 64 -4.41 11.84 -14.94
N LEU A 65 -5.33 11.16 -14.22
CA LEU A 65 -4.96 10.14 -13.24
C LEU A 65 -4.54 8.83 -13.90
N ALA A 66 -3.65 8.13 -13.20
CA ALA A 66 -3.26 6.75 -13.50
C ALA A 66 -3.25 5.93 -12.20
N PRO A 67 -3.41 4.61 -12.26
CA PRO A 67 -3.06 3.75 -11.12
C PRO A 67 -1.54 3.73 -10.91
N PRO A 68 -1.04 3.11 -9.82
CA PRO A 68 0.39 2.91 -9.61
C PRO A 68 1.01 2.07 -10.74
N TYR A 69 2.28 2.32 -11.05
CA TYR A 69 3.00 1.70 -12.18
C TYR A 69 2.94 0.17 -12.23
N ASP A 70 2.91 -0.48 -11.06
CA ASP A 70 3.02 -1.94 -10.90
C ASP A 70 1.73 -2.71 -11.21
N VAL A 71 0.61 -2.01 -11.41
CA VAL A 71 -0.67 -2.62 -11.85
C VAL A 71 -1.07 -2.22 -13.28
N ILE A 72 -0.31 -1.34 -13.92
CA ILE A 72 -0.62 -0.88 -15.28
C ILE A 72 -0.18 -1.93 -16.30
N THR A 73 -1.15 -2.53 -16.98
CA THR A 73 -0.87 -3.40 -18.13
C THR A 73 -0.50 -2.59 -19.38
N PRO A 74 0.18 -3.19 -20.39
CA PRO A 74 0.47 -2.50 -21.66
C PRO A 74 -0.77 -1.97 -22.38
N ALA A 75 -1.90 -2.65 -22.29
CA ALA A 75 -3.17 -2.18 -22.85
C ALA A 75 -3.69 -0.95 -22.11
N MET A 76 -3.66 -0.99 -20.77
CA MET A 76 -4.05 0.13 -19.91
C MET A 76 -3.13 1.34 -20.12
N GLN A 77 -1.83 1.13 -20.23
CA GLN A 77 -0.85 2.20 -20.51
C GLN A 77 -1.20 2.96 -21.79
N ARG A 78 -1.48 2.24 -22.88
CA ARG A 78 -1.90 2.85 -24.15
C ARG A 78 -3.23 3.60 -24.04
N ALA A 79 -4.21 2.99 -23.35
CA ALA A 79 -5.52 3.61 -23.16
C ALA A 79 -5.44 4.91 -22.34
N LEU A 80 -4.70 4.91 -21.23
CA LEU A 80 -4.46 6.10 -20.40
C LEU A 80 -3.68 7.17 -21.16
N GLY A 81 -2.59 6.79 -21.83
CA GLY A 81 -1.77 7.72 -22.58
C GLY A 81 -2.51 8.39 -23.75
N SER A 82 -3.50 7.71 -24.35
CA SER A 82 -4.31 8.29 -25.41
C SER A 82 -5.42 9.23 -24.92
N ARG A 83 -5.82 9.17 -23.63
CA ARG A 83 -6.82 10.08 -23.07
C ARG A 83 -6.32 11.52 -23.02
N ASN A 84 -5.09 11.72 -22.53
CA ASN A 84 -4.50 13.02 -22.40
C ASN A 84 -2.96 12.92 -22.47
N PRO A 85 -2.27 13.76 -23.27
CA PRO A 85 -0.81 13.79 -23.33
C PRO A 85 -0.15 14.19 -22.00
N ARG A 86 -0.94 14.62 -21.02
CA ARG A 86 -0.49 14.99 -19.67
C ARG A 86 -0.93 13.97 -18.61
N ASN A 87 -1.47 12.82 -19.02
CA ASN A 87 -1.82 11.76 -18.08
C ASN A 87 -0.58 11.31 -17.30
N ALA A 88 -0.76 11.06 -15.99
CA ALA A 88 0.33 10.65 -15.09
C ALA A 88 1.05 9.36 -15.54
N VAL A 89 0.43 8.54 -16.39
CA VAL A 89 1.06 7.33 -16.95
C VAL A 89 2.34 7.65 -17.72
N HIS A 90 2.41 8.82 -18.37
CA HIS A 90 3.62 9.26 -19.09
C HIS A 90 4.79 9.57 -18.16
N LEU A 91 4.52 9.88 -16.89
CA LEU A 91 5.52 10.06 -15.85
C LEU A 91 5.90 8.72 -15.20
N GLU A 92 4.92 7.86 -14.93
CA GLU A 92 5.12 6.59 -14.23
C GLU A 92 5.76 5.51 -15.10
N LEU A 93 5.34 5.40 -16.37
CA LEU A 93 5.76 4.35 -17.31
C LEU A 93 6.15 4.93 -18.66
N ALA A 94 7.18 5.77 -18.68
CA ALA A 94 7.73 6.25 -19.94
C ALA A 94 8.38 5.10 -20.73
N GLU A 95 8.10 5.06 -22.04
CA GLU A 95 8.65 4.05 -22.95
C GLU A 95 10.10 4.36 -23.34
N GLY A 96 10.87 3.33 -23.69
CA GLY A 96 12.23 3.44 -24.21
C GLY A 96 13.31 2.94 -23.25
N GLY A 97 14.57 3.22 -23.59
CA GLY A 97 15.75 2.92 -22.78
C GLY A 97 15.95 3.90 -21.62
N ASP A 98 17.20 4.03 -21.13
CA ASP A 98 17.50 4.91 -19.99
C ASP A 98 17.26 6.40 -20.29
N GLU A 99 17.21 6.83 -21.55
CA GLU A 99 16.84 8.18 -21.98
C GLU A 99 15.39 8.56 -21.59
N ARG A 100 14.54 7.58 -21.25
CA ARG A 100 13.17 7.83 -20.81
C ARG A 100 13.11 8.66 -19.52
N TYR A 101 14.07 8.49 -18.62
CA TYR A 101 14.07 9.21 -17.34
C TYR A 101 14.28 10.71 -17.54
N GLU A 102 15.23 11.10 -18.39
CA GLU A 102 15.44 12.51 -18.75
C GLU A 102 14.24 13.10 -19.51
N ARG A 103 13.56 12.30 -20.33
CA ARG A 103 12.34 12.73 -21.00
C ARG A 103 11.20 13.01 -20.02
N VAL A 104 11.03 12.18 -18.98
CA VAL A 104 10.06 12.44 -17.90
C VAL A 104 10.42 13.71 -17.14
N ALA A 105 11.69 13.90 -16.83
CA ALA A 105 12.15 15.13 -16.17
C ALA A 105 11.89 16.36 -17.05
N ALA A 106 12.07 16.26 -18.37
CA ALA A 106 11.72 17.32 -19.33
C ALA A 106 10.21 17.60 -19.33
N PHE A 107 9.35 16.57 -19.34
CA PHE A 107 7.89 16.77 -19.26
C PHE A 107 7.50 17.55 -18.00
N LEU A 108 8.02 17.20 -16.84
CA LEU A 108 7.72 17.91 -15.60
C LEU A 108 8.18 19.38 -15.63
N ARG A 109 9.36 19.66 -16.19
CA ARG A 109 9.83 21.04 -16.38
C ARG A 109 8.93 21.82 -17.32
N ASP A 110 8.55 21.23 -18.45
CA ASP A 110 7.68 21.85 -19.45
C ASP A 110 6.28 22.07 -18.91
N TRP A 111 5.71 21.14 -18.17
CA TRP A 111 4.39 21.29 -17.55
C TRP A 111 4.38 22.39 -16.49
N ARG A 112 5.47 22.54 -15.71
CA ARG A 112 5.63 23.66 -14.79
C ARG A 112 5.74 25.00 -15.54
N ALA A 113 6.57 25.07 -16.58
CA ALA A 113 6.76 26.27 -17.38
C ALA A 113 5.46 26.74 -18.09
N GLN A 114 4.60 25.79 -18.45
CA GLN A 114 3.30 26.06 -19.08
C GLN A 114 2.17 26.31 -18.06
N GLY A 115 2.43 26.24 -16.76
CA GLY A 115 1.41 26.37 -15.74
C GLY A 115 0.39 25.22 -15.72
N LEU A 116 0.75 24.04 -16.24
CA LEU A 116 -0.10 22.85 -16.22
C LEU A 116 -0.06 22.15 -14.87
N VAL A 117 1.03 22.31 -14.15
CA VAL A 117 1.20 21.90 -12.76
C VAL A 117 1.79 23.05 -11.96
N GLU A 118 1.29 23.24 -10.75
CA GLU A 118 1.72 24.31 -9.85
C GLU A 118 2.00 23.75 -8.46
N GLN A 119 3.00 24.34 -7.79
CA GLN A 119 3.34 23.97 -6.42
C GLN A 119 2.52 24.78 -5.44
N ASP A 120 1.93 24.12 -4.44
CA ASP A 120 1.20 24.81 -3.39
C ASP A 120 2.05 25.88 -2.71
N PRO A 121 1.48 27.07 -2.43
CA PRO A 121 2.24 28.20 -1.90
C PRO A 121 2.75 27.95 -0.47
N VAL A 122 2.04 27.14 0.29
CA VAL A 122 2.35 26.77 1.68
C VAL A 122 2.29 25.23 1.88
N PRO A 123 2.89 24.70 2.96
CA PRO A 123 2.77 23.28 3.25
C PRO A 123 1.32 22.86 3.56
N MET A 124 0.86 21.80 2.89
CA MET A 124 -0.49 21.24 2.99
C MET A 124 -0.46 19.81 3.52
N LEU A 125 -1.52 19.42 4.21
CA LEU A 125 -1.98 18.04 4.32
C LEU A 125 -3.09 17.83 3.30
N TYR A 126 -3.11 16.67 2.65
CA TYR A 126 -4.15 16.36 1.67
C TYR A 126 -5.04 15.28 2.24
N VAL A 127 -6.24 15.66 2.69
CA VAL A 127 -7.27 14.67 3.01
C VAL A 127 -7.67 13.99 1.71
N TYR A 128 -7.76 12.68 1.74
CA TYR A 128 -8.04 11.86 0.56
C TYR A 128 -9.14 10.86 0.84
N GLU A 129 -10.13 10.81 -0.03
CA GLU A 129 -11.22 9.86 0.00
C GLU A 129 -11.31 9.14 -1.34
N GLN A 130 -11.44 7.81 -1.28
CA GLN A 130 -11.82 6.96 -2.41
C GLN A 130 -13.20 6.35 -2.13
N GLU A 131 -14.09 6.44 -3.13
CA GLU A 131 -15.40 5.80 -3.11
C GLU A 131 -15.44 4.78 -4.24
N PHE A 132 -15.80 3.54 -3.92
CA PHE A 132 -15.75 2.41 -4.85
C PHE A 132 -16.79 1.36 -4.46
N VAL A 133 -17.11 0.46 -5.38
CA VAL A 133 -18.05 -0.64 -5.16
C VAL A 133 -17.25 -1.95 -5.05
N GLU A 134 -17.47 -2.69 -3.96
CA GLU A 134 -16.91 -4.02 -3.75
C GLU A 134 -18.04 -4.99 -3.37
N GLU A 135 -18.13 -6.10 -4.07
CA GLU A 135 -19.20 -7.11 -3.88
C GLU A 135 -20.63 -6.51 -3.85
N GLY A 136 -20.87 -5.47 -4.66
CA GLY A 136 -22.15 -4.76 -4.72
C GLY A 136 -22.42 -3.76 -3.60
N HIS A 137 -21.46 -3.55 -2.71
CA HIS A 137 -21.54 -2.58 -1.61
C HIS A 137 -20.67 -1.35 -1.88
N LEU A 138 -21.20 -0.18 -1.54
CA LEU A 138 -20.47 1.08 -1.64
C LEU A 138 -19.54 1.23 -0.44
N HIS A 139 -18.24 1.39 -0.71
CA HIS A 139 -17.21 1.64 0.29
C HIS A 139 -16.65 3.05 0.14
N ARG A 140 -16.21 3.61 1.26
CA ARG A 140 -15.49 4.89 1.32
C ARG A 140 -14.28 4.75 2.20
N ARG A 141 -13.09 4.85 1.61
CA ARG A 141 -11.80 4.82 2.31
C ARG A 141 -11.27 6.23 2.47
N ARG A 142 -10.88 6.58 3.70
CA ARG A 142 -10.44 7.93 4.06
C ARG A 142 -9.09 7.92 4.74
N GLY A 143 -8.29 8.92 4.41
CA GLY A 143 -6.97 9.11 5.01
C GLY A 143 -6.39 10.47 4.69
N ILE A 144 -5.11 10.64 4.98
CA ILE A 144 -4.34 11.84 4.61
C ILE A 144 -3.15 11.45 3.76
N ILE A 145 -2.76 12.30 2.82
CA ILE A 145 -1.46 12.24 2.15
C ILE A 145 -0.55 13.26 2.82
N ALA A 146 0.60 12.80 3.30
CA ALA A 146 1.60 13.56 4.00
C ALA A 146 3.02 13.10 3.63
N ALA A 147 4.04 13.87 3.99
CA ALA A 147 5.43 13.47 3.90
C ALA A 147 5.82 12.69 5.17
N VAL A 148 6.10 11.40 5.06
CA VAL A 148 6.51 10.50 6.16
C VAL A 148 8.03 10.33 6.13
N GLU A 149 8.71 10.37 7.28
CA GLU A 149 10.17 10.22 7.31
C GLU A 149 10.59 8.86 6.77
N ALA A 150 11.46 8.87 5.75
CA ALA A 150 12.00 7.67 5.11
C ALA A 150 13.13 7.08 5.96
N LEU A 151 12.77 6.24 6.91
CA LEU A 151 13.69 5.57 7.83
C LEU A 151 14.02 4.15 7.36
N PRO A 152 15.21 3.61 7.65
CA PRO A 152 15.50 2.21 7.42
C PRO A 152 14.51 1.29 8.14
N TRP A 153 14.31 0.08 7.60
CA TRP A 153 13.37 -0.92 8.16
C TRP A 153 13.66 -1.27 9.62
N GLU A 154 14.94 -1.28 9.98
CA GLU A 154 15.45 -1.64 11.30
C GLU A 154 15.02 -0.64 12.38
N SER A 155 14.58 0.56 11.98
CA SER A 155 14.02 1.54 12.90
C SER A 155 12.69 1.11 13.52
N GLY A 156 11.96 0.19 12.87
CA GLY A 156 10.62 -0.22 13.30
C GLY A 156 9.52 0.85 13.18
N ALA A 157 9.88 2.06 12.75
CA ALA A 157 8.94 3.17 12.62
C ALA A 157 7.95 2.98 11.47
N VAL A 158 8.45 2.48 10.33
CA VAL A 158 7.63 2.06 9.19
C VAL A 158 7.89 0.58 8.94
N LYS A 159 6.84 -0.22 9.00
CA LYS A 159 6.93 -1.69 9.00
C LYS A 159 6.42 -2.26 7.69
N PRO A 160 7.24 -2.98 6.95
CA PRO A 160 6.83 -3.71 5.77
C PRO A 160 6.29 -5.09 6.12
N HIS A 161 5.43 -5.63 5.26
CA HIS A 161 4.92 -7.00 5.37
C HIS A 161 5.34 -7.92 4.22
N GLU A 162 6.02 -7.38 3.20
CA GLU A 162 6.53 -8.15 2.05
C GLU A 162 8.00 -7.86 1.77
N PHE A 163 8.67 -8.78 1.07
CA PHE A 163 10.02 -8.56 0.54
C PHE A 163 9.97 -7.77 -0.78
N THR A 164 10.98 -6.94 -1.01
CA THR A 164 11.13 -6.19 -2.25
C THR A 164 12.08 -6.90 -3.22
N MET A 165 11.89 -6.67 -4.53
CA MET A 165 12.78 -7.15 -5.59
C MET A 165 13.75 -6.05 -6.05
N SER A 166 14.93 -6.44 -6.58
CA SER A 166 15.97 -5.49 -7.01
C SER A 166 15.61 -4.69 -8.26
N GLY A 167 15.07 -5.34 -9.30
CA GLY A 167 14.80 -4.71 -10.59
C GLY A 167 13.87 -3.49 -10.52
N PRO A 168 12.67 -3.60 -9.96
CA PRO A 168 11.77 -2.45 -9.80
C PRO A 168 12.36 -1.31 -8.99
N LYS A 169 13.23 -1.59 -8.01
CA LYS A 169 13.89 -0.55 -7.20
C LYS A 169 14.88 0.27 -7.99
N GLU A 170 15.67 -0.36 -8.85
CA GLU A 170 16.65 0.32 -9.70
C GLU A 170 15.95 1.26 -10.68
N ASP A 171 14.92 0.80 -11.35
CA ASP A 171 14.11 1.61 -12.25
C ASP A 171 13.51 2.84 -11.57
N ARG A 172 12.86 2.64 -10.42
CA ARG A 172 12.26 3.75 -9.65
C ARG A 172 13.31 4.72 -9.12
N LEU A 173 14.50 4.23 -8.74
CA LEU A 173 15.58 5.09 -8.28
C LEU A 173 16.12 5.99 -9.40
N LYS A 174 16.33 5.45 -10.60
CA LYS A 174 16.73 6.24 -11.78
C LYS A 174 15.70 7.32 -12.11
N LEU A 175 14.42 6.96 -12.09
CA LEU A 175 13.33 7.90 -12.31
C LEU A 175 13.34 9.04 -11.27
N LEU A 176 13.50 8.69 -9.99
CA LEU A 176 13.54 9.66 -8.90
C LEU A 176 14.78 10.54 -8.97
N GLN A 177 15.93 10.01 -9.36
CA GLN A 177 17.17 10.77 -9.57
C GLN A 177 17.05 11.79 -10.71
N ALA A 178 16.38 11.42 -11.80
CA ALA A 178 16.19 12.29 -12.95
C ALA A 178 15.17 13.39 -12.68
N THR A 179 14.07 13.07 -12.00
CA THR A 179 12.93 13.99 -11.82
C THR A 179 13.01 14.83 -10.55
N GLY A 180 13.61 14.32 -9.48
CA GLY A 180 13.54 14.93 -8.15
C GLY A 180 12.12 15.00 -7.58
N VAL A 181 11.18 14.17 -8.09
CA VAL A 181 9.76 14.20 -7.70
C VAL A 181 9.23 12.79 -7.43
N GLN A 182 8.59 12.59 -6.31
CA GLN A 182 7.83 11.35 -6.05
C GLN A 182 6.45 11.49 -6.68
N LEU A 183 6.10 10.56 -7.56
CA LEU A 183 4.93 10.64 -8.43
C LEU A 183 3.67 10.03 -7.80
N SER A 184 3.82 8.97 -7.02
CA SER A 184 2.72 8.23 -6.39
C SER A 184 2.97 7.99 -4.91
N PRO A 185 1.95 8.07 -4.05
CA PRO A 185 2.12 7.87 -2.61
C PRO A 185 2.35 6.38 -2.27
N VAL A 186 3.15 6.14 -1.25
CA VAL A 186 3.16 4.84 -0.56
C VAL A 186 1.84 4.72 0.22
N PHE A 187 1.20 3.57 0.17
CA PHE A 187 0.00 3.31 0.96
C PHE A 187 0.41 2.78 2.33
N CYS A 188 0.12 3.52 3.37
CA CYS A 188 0.36 3.15 4.76
C CYS A 188 -0.95 3.01 5.53
N VAL A 189 -0.95 2.08 6.47
CA VAL A 189 -2.02 1.91 7.45
C VAL A 189 -1.45 2.24 8.84
N ALA A 190 -2.24 2.90 9.68
CA ALA A 190 -1.88 3.22 11.05
C ALA A 190 -2.99 2.82 12.04
N ARG A 191 -2.60 2.45 13.26
CA ARG A 191 -3.58 2.32 14.35
C ARG A 191 -4.02 3.72 14.77
N ASP A 192 -5.27 4.06 14.49
CA ASP A 192 -5.87 5.32 14.94
C ASP A 192 -6.61 5.12 16.27
N ARG A 193 -5.87 4.66 17.32
CA ARG A 193 -6.44 4.29 18.62
C ARG A 193 -7.24 5.40 19.29
N ALA A 194 -6.84 6.64 19.08
CA ALA A 194 -7.52 7.81 19.61
C ALA A 194 -8.62 8.35 18.68
N GLY A 195 -8.79 7.78 17.47
CA GLY A 195 -9.79 8.17 16.48
C GLY A 195 -9.54 9.53 15.83
N GLN A 196 -8.36 10.11 15.99
CA GLN A 196 -8.10 11.50 15.61
C GLN A 196 -7.89 11.69 14.13
N LEU A 197 -7.34 10.69 13.43
CA LEU A 197 -7.25 10.74 11.98
C LEU A 197 -8.64 10.67 11.35
N ARG A 198 -9.52 9.80 11.87
CA ARG A 198 -10.92 9.73 11.43
C ARG A 198 -11.68 11.03 11.72
N GLU A 199 -11.53 11.58 12.92
CA GLU A 199 -12.18 12.85 13.29
C GLU A 199 -11.69 14.00 12.41
N PHE A 200 -10.38 14.10 12.19
CA PHE A 200 -9.77 15.10 11.31
C PHE A 200 -10.31 15.02 9.88
N THR A 201 -10.28 13.84 9.28
CA THR A 201 -10.75 13.63 7.91
C THR A 201 -12.26 13.88 7.79
N ALA A 202 -13.07 13.41 8.74
CA ALA A 202 -14.52 13.64 8.75
C ALA A 202 -14.86 15.12 8.83
N ARG A 203 -14.16 15.88 9.68
CA ARG A 203 -14.34 17.32 9.82
C ARG A 203 -14.02 18.06 8.52
N VAL A 204 -12.86 17.80 7.92
CA VAL A 204 -12.45 18.44 6.67
C VAL A 204 -13.46 18.16 5.54
N ILE A 205 -13.90 16.92 5.41
CA ILE A 205 -14.87 16.50 4.38
C ILE A 205 -16.25 17.14 4.63
N GLY A 206 -16.65 17.31 5.88
CA GLY A 206 -17.94 17.95 6.23
C GLY A 206 -17.96 19.45 6.06
N ASP A 207 -16.82 20.11 6.28
CA ASP A 207 -16.74 21.57 6.35
C ASP A 207 -16.35 22.23 5.03
N GLN A 208 -15.77 21.48 4.07
CA GLN A 208 -15.17 22.05 2.88
C GLN A 208 -15.56 21.30 1.61
N ALA A 209 -15.68 22.03 0.49
CA ALA A 209 -15.74 21.43 -0.82
C ALA A 209 -14.36 20.79 -1.17
N PRO A 210 -14.32 19.67 -1.91
CA PRO A 210 -13.07 19.09 -2.34
C PRO A 210 -12.27 20.03 -3.23
N THR A 211 -10.96 20.02 -3.06
CA THR A 211 -10.02 20.77 -3.93
C THR A 211 -10.01 20.19 -5.35
N GLY A 212 -10.21 18.87 -5.46
CA GLY A 212 -10.34 18.19 -6.74
C GLY A 212 -11.07 16.87 -6.59
N THR A 213 -11.71 16.48 -7.70
CA THR A 213 -12.43 15.23 -7.84
C THR A 213 -12.01 14.56 -9.15
N ALA A 214 -11.98 13.24 -9.16
CA ALA A 214 -11.74 12.47 -10.37
C ALA A 214 -12.43 11.10 -10.31
N THR A 215 -12.75 10.55 -11.48
CA THR A 215 -13.10 9.16 -11.66
C THR A 215 -11.92 8.44 -12.30
N SER A 216 -11.45 7.36 -11.69
CA SER A 216 -10.34 6.57 -12.21
C SER A 216 -10.71 5.83 -13.50
N PHE A 217 -9.71 5.20 -14.11
CA PHE A 217 -9.92 4.34 -15.28
C PHE A 217 -10.84 3.15 -14.96
N GLU A 218 -10.82 2.68 -13.73
CA GLU A 218 -11.59 1.54 -13.24
C GLU A 218 -12.98 1.92 -12.71
N GLY A 219 -13.28 3.23 -12.65
CA GLY A 219 -14.58 3.75 -12.23
C GLY A 219 -14.66 4.17 -10.76
N ASP A 220 -13.58 4.08 -10.01
CA ASP A 220 -13.53 4.55 -8.62
C ASP A 220 -13.53 6.07 -8.57
N HIS A 221 -14.22 6.64 -7.58
CA HIS A 221 -14.25 8.09 -7.39
C HIS A 221 -13.20 8.52 -6.36
N HIS A 222 -12.40 9.49 -6.75
CA HIS A 222 -11.36 10.09 -5.92
C HIS A 222 -11.73 11.53 -5.58
N ARG A 223 -11.62 11.89 -4.32
CA ARG A 223 -11.79 13.26 -3.83
C ARG A 223 -10.62 13.61 -2.92
N PHE A 224 -10.11 14.83 -3.03
CA PHE A 224 -9.08 15.29 -2.12
C PHE A 224 -9.30 16.76 -1.71
N TRP A 225 -8.82 17.09 -0.53
CA TRP A 225 -8.87 18.41 0.08
C TRP A 225 -7.46 18.82 0.47
N ALA A 226 -6.95 19.89 -0.12
CA ALA A 226 -5.67 20.48 0.28
C ALA A 226 -5.93 21.41 1.47
N VAL A 227 -5.46 21.02 2.64
CA VAL A 227 -5.67 21.73 3.90
C VAL A 227 -4.37 22.37 4.33
N GLU A 228 -4.34 23.68 4.49
CA GLU A 228 -3.19 24.37 5.06
C GLU A 228 -2.96 23.86 6.49
N ALA A 229 -1.81 23.24 6.72
CA ALA A 229 -1.51 22.58 7.98
C ALA A 229 -0.73 23.52 8.90
N GLY A 230 -1.47 24.23 9.71
CA GLY A 230 -0.93 25.02 10.81
C GLY A 230 -0.67 24.18 12.08
N SER A 231 -0.31 24.89 13.13
CA SER A 231 -0.03 24.27 14.42
C SER A 231 -1.25 23.59 15.07
N TYR A 232 -2.46 23.96 14.68
CA TYR A 232 -3.69 23.35 15.17
C TYR A 232 -3.91 21.97 14.58
N GLU A 233 -3.85 21.82 13.25
CA GLU A 233 -4.02 20.56 12.52
C GLU A 233 -2.97 19.53 12.94
N MET A 234 -1.71 19.96 13.03
CA MET A 234 -0.62 19.10 13.45
C MET A 234 -0.76 18.66 14.93
N ARG A 235 -1.31 19.51 15.81
CA ARG A 235 -1.60 19.07 17.18
C ARG A 235 -2.73 18.05 17.26
N GLN A 236 -3.77 18.18 16.45
CA GLN A 236 -4.84 17.18 16.38
C GLN A 236 -4.30 15.80 15.99
N LEU A 237 -3.38 15.77 15.03
CA LEU A 237 -2.78 14.53 14.52
C LEU A 237 -1.54 14.06 15.31
N ALA A 238 -1.13 14.79 16.35
CA ALA A 238 0.05 14.46 17.15
C ALA A 238 0.04 13.03 17.74
N PRO A 239 -1.09 12.45 18.20
CA PRO A 239 -1.10 11.06 18.67
C PRO A 239 -0.75 10.03 17.59
N LEU A 240 -0.99 10.33 16.31
CA LEU A 240 -0.59 9.46 15.23
C LEU A 240 0.94 9.32 15.11
N LEU A 241 1.69 10.32 15.58
CA LEU A 241 3.16 10.29 15.66
C LEU A 241 3.70 9.28 16.68
N ALA A 242 2.86 8.77 17.58
CA ALA A 242 3.21 7.72 18.53
C ALA A 242 2.92 6.31 18.01
N GLU A 243 2.46 6.16 16.78
CA GLU A 243 2.12 4.87 16.17
C GLU A 243 3.11 4.51 15.07
N SER A 244 3.41 3.21 14.92
CA SER A 244 4.12 2.72 13.74
C SER A 244 3.19 2.76 12.52
N PHE A 245 3.76 3.01 11.34
CA PHE A 245 3.05 2.89 10.08
C PHE A 245 3.35 1.55 9.43
N TYR A 246 2.33 0.91 8.88
CA TYR A 246 2.43 -0.38 8.20
C TYR A 246 2.23 -0.14 6.70
N ILE A 247 3.18 -0.54 5.89
CA ILE A 247 3.03 -0.39 4.44
C ILE A 247 1.98 -1.39 3.96
N ALA A 248 0.92 -0.89 3.36
CA ALA A 248 -0.12 -1.67 2.70
C ALA A 248 0.24 -1.94 1.23
N ASP A 249 0.80 -0.92 0.56
CA ASP A 249 1.26 -1.02 -0.83
C ASP A 249 2.41 -0.04 -1.09
N GLY A 250 3.28 -0.37 -2.04
CA GLY A 250 4.40 0.49 -2.43
C GLY A 250 5.70 0.25 -1.65
N HIS A 251 5.96 -0.98 -1.21
CA HIS A 251 7.23 -1.36 -0.55
C HIS A 251 8.46 -0.94 -1.35
N HIS A 252 8.46 -1.14 -2.68
CA HIS A 252 9.55 -0.72 -3.56
C HIS A 252 9.71 0.80 -3.58
N ARG A 253 8.60 1.57 -3.61
CA ARG A 253 8.61 3.05 -3.56
C ARG A 253 9.19 3.57 -2.26
N TYR A 254 8.82 2.98 -1.13
CA TYR A 254 9.37 3.34 0.17
C TYR A 254 10.89 3.09 0.23
N GLU A 255 11.34 1.89 -0.13
CA GLU A 255 12.77 1.54 -0.10
C GLU A 255 13.57 2.38 -1.09
N THR A 256 12.99 2.72 -2.25
CA THR A 256 13.58 3.67 -3.20
C THR A 256 13.77 5.05 -2.57
N ALA A 257 12.79 5.56 -1.81
CA ALA A 257 12.93 6.83 -1.11
C ALA A 257 14.05 6.80 -0.05
N VAL A 258 14.17 5.70 0.71
CA VAL A 258 15.28 5.50 1.66
C VAL A 258 16.64 5.49 0.92
N ASN A 259 16.74 4.77 -0.19
CA ASN A 259 17.95 4.69 -1.00
C ASN A 259 18.31 6.05 -1.61
N TYR A 260 17.33 6.80 -2.09
CA TYR A 260 17.53 8.15 -2.62
C TYR A 260 17.99 9.12 -1.53
N ARG A 261 17.39 9.08 -0.35
CA ARG A 261 17.86 9.84 0.83
C ARG A 261 19.32 9.54 1.14
N ASN A 262 19.69 8.26 1.20
CA ASN A 262 21.07 7.84 1.49
C ASN A 262 22.03 8.33 0.40
N TRP A 263 21.69 8.21 -0.86
CA TRP A 263 22.48 8.71 -1.99
C TRP A 263 22.65 10.23 -1.93
N ARG A 264 21.61 10.99 -1.63
CA ARG A 264 21.71 12.46 -1.49
C ARG A 264 22.51 12.87 -0.27
N SER A 265 22.43 12.14 0.83
CA SER A 265 23.20 12.40 2.05
C SER A 265 24.71 12.27 1.84
N GLN A 266 25.15 11.46 0.88
CA GLN A 266 26.55 11.34 0.50
C GLN A 266 27.05 12.56 -0.30
N GLN A 267 26.18 13.34 -0.90
CA GLN A 267 26.50 14.51 -1.69
C GLN A 267 26.49 15.82 -0.89
N GLY A 268 25.93 15.81 0.30
CA GLY A 268 25.87 16.97 1.18
C GLY A 268 25.02 16.77 2.43
N ASN A 269 25.08 17.72 3.33
CA ASN A 269 24.27 17.69 4.54
C ASN A 269 22.80 17.97 4.21
N LEU A 270 21.91 17.07 4.61
CA LEU A 270 20.45 17.23 4.50
C LEU A 270 19.89 17.70 5.85
N PRO A 271 19.42 18.93 5.96
CA PRO A 271 18.72 19.39 7.17
C PRO A 271 17.57 18.47 7.57
N PRO A 272 17.19 18.40 8.85
CA PRO A 272 16.11 17.50 9.32
C PRO A 272 14.77 17.64 8.59
N THR A 273 14.48 18.84 8.09
CA THR A 273 13.23 19.15 7.35
C THR A 273 13.40 19.10 5.83
N HIS A 274 14.56 18.64 5.32
CA HIS A 274 14.77 18.59 3.87
C HIS A 274 13.82 17.57 3.22
N PRO A 275 13.10 17.92 2.14
CA PRO A 275 12.10 17.05 1.51
C PRO A 275 12.62 15.65 1.16
N THR A 276 13.86 15.54 0.73
CA THR A 276 14.52 14.26 0.41
C THR A 276 14.55 13.26 1.59
N ARG A 277 14.39 13.71 2.84
CA ARG A 277 14.33 12.82 4.01
C ARG A 277 13.01 12.11 4.16
N PHE A 278 12.01 12.45 3.34
CA PHE A 278 10.64 11.98 3.49
C PHE A 278 10.16 11.25 2.23
N VAL A 279 9.16 10.43 2.43
CA VAL A 279 8.41 9.77 1.37
C VAL A 279 6.95 10.24 1.41
N MET A 280 6.38 10.50 0.24
CA MET A 280 4.95 10.78 0.13
C MET A 280 4.15 9.52 0.47
N ALA A 281 3.31 9.58 1.48
CA ALA A 281 2.50 8.46 1.91
C ALA A 281 1.04 8.87 2.14
N ALA A 282 0.13 8.00 1.71
CA ALA A 282 -1.27 8.06 2.12
C ALA A 282 -1.43 7.19 3.37
N ILE A 283 -1.92 7.78 4.46
CA ILE A 283 -2.07 7.15 5.77
C ILE A 283 -3.56 6.96 6.02
N VAL A 284 -4.00 5.71 6.18
CA VAL A 284 -5.39 5.32 6.41
C VAL A 284 -5.50 4.62 7.77
N PRO A 285 -6.55 4.86 8.56
CA PRO A 285 -6.80 4.09 9.78
C PRO A 285 -6.94 2.59 9.50
N ALA A 286 -6.36 1.75 10.34
CA ALA A 286 -6.45 0.28 10.19
C ALA A 286 -7.88 -0.26 10.30
N ASP A 287 -8.75 0.47 10.99
CA ASP A 287 -10.16 0.16 11.18
C ASP A 287 -11.09 1.02 10.32
N ASP A 288 -10.57 1.65 9.25
CA ASP A 288 -11.40 2.35 8.28
C ASP A 288 -12.32 1.35 7.56
N PRO A 289 -13.65 1.58 7.52
CA PRO A 289 -14.60 0.64 6.90
C PRO A 289 -14.41 0.47 5.39
N GLY A 290 -13.69 1.37 4.74
CA GLY A 290 -13.30 1.27 3.34
C GLY A 290 -11.92 0.62 3.13
N LEU A 291 -11.28 0.10 4.17
CA LEU A 291 -10.03 -0.65 4.02
C LEU A 291 -10.33 -2.09 3.59
N VAL A 292 -10.33 -2.32 2.29
CA VAL A 292 -10.60 -3.62 1.70
C VAL A 292 -9.30 -4.30 1.29
N ILE A 293 -9.16 -5.57 1.68
CA ILE A 293 -8.08 -6.46 1.22
C ILE A 293 -8.72 -7.59 0.44
N ARG A 294 -8.43 -7.69 -0.86
CA ARG A 294 -8.86 -8.83 -1.67
C ARG A 294 -7.91 -10.01 -1.49
N PRO A 295 -8.42 -11.24 -1.60
CA PRO A 295 -7.57 -12.43 -1.64
C PRO A 295 -6.73 -12.42 -2.92
N ILE A 296 -5.59 -13.10 -2.89
CA ILE A 296 -4.86 -13.42 -4.11
C ILE A 296 -4.88 -14.94 -4.27
N HIS A 297 -5.57 -15.41 -5.30
CA HIS A 297 -5.71 -16.82 -5.65
C HIS A 297 -4.44 -17.34 -6.33
N ARG A 298 -4.23 -18.65 -6.33
CA ARG A 298 -3.08 -19.32 -6.96
C ARG A 298 -3.56 -20.13 -8.13
N LEU A 299 -3.04 -19.85 -9.32
CA LEU A 299 -3.36 -20.52 -10.56
C LEU A 299 -2.17 -21.40 -10.97
N VAL A 300 -2.34 -22.71 -10.83
CA VAL A 300 -1.28 -23.68 -11.05
C VAL A 300 -1.50 -24.35 -12.41
N PRO A 301 -0.62 -24.15 -13.41
CA PRO A 301 -0.74 -24.78 -14.73
C PRO A 301 -0.25 -26.25 -14.68
N ARG A 302 -0.76 -26.99 -13.71
CA ARG A 302 -0.54 -28.42 -13.51
C ARG A 302 -1.83 -29.06 -13.01
N ALA A 303 -2.16 -30.22 -13.55
CA ALA A 303 -3.26 -31.04 -13.05
C ALA A 303 -3.02 -31.44 -11.60
N ALA A 304 -4.10 -31.78 -10.91
CA ALA A 304 -4.00 -32.36 -9.57
C ALA A 304 -3.28 -33.71 -9.62
N PRO A 305 -2.28 -33.94 -8.76
CA PRO A 305 -1.58 -35.23 -8.70
C PRO A 305 -2.53 -36.36 -8.32
N ALA A 306 -2.25 -37.57 -8.81
CA ALA A 306 -3.01 -38.74 -8.38
C ALA A 306 -2.95 -38.90 -6.86
N ASN A 307 -4.08 -39.28 -6.25
CA ASN A 307 -4.23 -39.51 -4.80
C ASN A 307 -3.88 -38.32 -3.90
N TRP A 308 -3.89 -37.08 -4.43
CA TRP A 308 -3.56 -35.88 -3.63
C TRP A 308 -4.49 -35.70 -2.42
N LEU A 309 -5.77 -36.05 -2.56
CA LEU A 309 -6.74 -35.96 -1.47
C LEU A 309 -6.45 -36.96 -0.34
N GLU A 310 -6.00 -38.16 -0.65
CA GLU A 310 -5.59 -39.14 0.36
C GLU A 310 -4.35 -38.65 1.12
N ARG A 311 -3.42 -38.01 0.41
CA ARG A 311 -2.19 -37.47 0.99
C ARG A 311 -2.42 -36.24 1.88
N LEU A 312 -3.54 -35.52 1.69
CA LEU A 312 -3.97 -34.41 2.57
C LEU A 312 -4.61 -34.93 3.87
N GLY A 313 -5.14 -36.14 3.90
CA GLY A 313 -6.03 -36.64 4.95
C GLY A 313 -5.50 -36.56 6.38
N ASP A 314 -4.19 -36.54 6.56
CA ASP A 314 -3.57 -36.42 7.89
C ASP A 314 -3.59 -34.97 8.40
N ALA A 315 -3.47 -33.99 7.53
CA ALA A 315 -3.33 -32.59 7.88
C ALA A 315 -4.60 -31.75 7.66
N PHE A 316 -5.51 -32.21 6.77
CA PHE A 316 -6.69 -31.46 6.39
C PHE A 316 -7.96 -32.28 6.48
N ASP A 317 -9.05 -31.61 6.87
CA ASP A 317 -10.40 -32.06 6.55
C ASP A 317 -10.75 -31.55 5.17
N VAL A 318 -11.33 -32.43 4.33
CA VAL A 318 -11.68 -32.11 2.95
C VAL A 318 -13.18 -32.27 2.74
N GLU A 319 -13.85 -31.15 2.41
CA GLU A 319 -15.24 -31.16 1.99
C GLU A 319 -15.31 -31.12 0.46
N ARG A 320 -16.11 -32.03 -0.14
CA ARG A 320 -16.30 -32.12 -1.58
C ARG A 320 -17.63 -31.50 -1.96
N ALA A 321 -17.62 -30.64 -2.95
CA ALA A 321 -18.82 -30.00 -3.49
C ALA A 321 -18.81 -30.01 -5.01
N LYS A 322 -19.98 -29.80 -5.60
CA LYS A 322 -20.15 -29.52 -7.04
C LYS A 322 -20.53 -28.07 -7.22
N LEU A 323 -19.94 -27.42 -8.20
CA LEU A 323 -20.29 -26.04 -8.52
C LEU A 323 -21.61 -25.97 -9.29
N PRO A 324 -22.49 -25.01 -8.95
CA PRO A 324 -23.64 -24.65 -9.74
C PRO A 324 -23.27 -24.25 -11.18
N GLY A 325 -24.21 -24.40 -12.11
CA GLY A 325 -24.02 -23.95 -13.50
C GLY A 325 -24.11 -22.45 -13.65
N ASP A 326 -25.01 -21.80 -12.90
CA ASP A 326 -25.18 -20.36 -12.90
C ASP A 326 -23.97 -19.64 -12.25
N ALA A 327 -23.55 -18.52 -12.82
CA ALA A 327 -22.35 -17.80 -12.38
C ALA A 327 -22.54 -17.16 -11.00
N THR A 328 -23.72 -16.64 -10.72
CA THR A 328 -24.04 -15.97 -9.43
C THR A 328 -24.12 -17.01 -8.30
N GLU A 329 -24.84 -18.12 -8.54
CA GLU A 329 -24.94 -19.22 -7.59
C GLU A 329 -23.56 -19.86 -7.34
N ARG A 330 -22.75 -19.98 -8.37
CA ARG A 330 -21.38 -20.49 -8.29
C ARG A 330 -20.50 -19.61 -7.41
N ARG A 331 -20.56 -18.29 -7.59
CA ARG A 331 -19.82 -17.33 -6.78
C ARG A 331 -20.25 -17.41 -5.31
N ALA A 332 -21.53 -17.43 -5.03
CA ALA A 332 -22.08 -17.57 -3.68
C ALA A 332 -21.66 -18.88 -3.01
N ALA A 333 -21.71 -20.00 -3.76
CA ALA A 333 -21.27 -21.32 -3.25
C ALA A 333 -19.77 -21.32 -2.89
N LEU A 334 -18.93 -20.70 -3.71
CA LEU A 334 -17.48 -20.58 -3.42
C LEU A 334 -17.20 -19.71 -2.20
N GLN A 335 -17.91 -18.60 -2.04
CA GLN A 335 -17.81 -17.75 -0.85
C GLN A 335 -18.21 -18.49 0.42
N ALA A 336 -19.30 -19.27 0.37
CA ALA A 336 -19.75 -20.09 1.49
C ALA A 336 -18.71 -21.17 1.90
N LEU A 337 -18.08 -21.81 0.93
CA LEU A 337 -17.01 -22.77 1.18
C LEU A 337 -15.76 -22.11 1.77
N LEU A 338 -15.35 -20.97 1.23
CA LEU A 338 -14.22 -20.18 1.72
C LEU A 338 -14.43 -19.70 3.16
N ALA A 339 -15.65 -19.31 3.53
CA ALA A 339 -15.97 -18.84 4.88
C ALA A 339 -15.66 -19.87 5.98
N THR A 340 -15.58 -21.15 5.64
CA THR A 340 -15.34 -22.26 6.56
C THR A 340 -14.06 -23.06 6.29
N SER A 341 -13.21 -22.62 5.38
CA SER A 341 -11.98 -23.33 4.97
C SER A 341 -10.78 -22.40 4.84
N ASP A 342 -9.57 -22.96 4.85
CA ASP A 342 -8.32 -22.21 4.62
C ASP A 342 -8.07 -21.97 3.14
N ALA A 343 -8.50 -22.92 2.29
CA ALA A 343 -8.40 -22.82 0.84
C ALA A 343 -9.47 -23.66 0.15
N VAL A 344 -9.81 -23.30 -1.08
CA VAL A 344 -10.68 -24.08 -1.95
C VAL A 344 -9.92 -24.45 -3.22
N ALA A 345 -9.72 -25.73 -3.49
CA ALA A 345 -9.13 -26.24 -4.71
C ALA A 345 -10.22 -26.45 -5.78
N LEU A 346 -9.98 -25.93 -6.97
CA LEU A 346 -10.88 -25.98 -8.11
C LEU A 346 -10.24 -26.75 -9.26
N GLU A 347 -11.00 -27.73 -9.79
CA GLU A 347 -10.69 -28.46 -11.00
C GLU A 347 -11.91 -28.44 -11.92
N LEU A 348 -11.79 -28.00 -13.18
CA LEU A 348 -12.94 -27.92 -14.09
C LEU A 348 -13.33 -29.25 -14.72
N ALA A 349 -12.44 -30.21 -14.78
CA ALA A 349 -12.76 -31.56 -15.22
C ALA A 349 -12.45 -32.56 -14.08
N PRO A 350 -13.45 -33.03 -13.36
CA PRO A 350 -14.92 -33.04 -13.61
C PRO A 350 -15.75 -31.97 -12.84
N ARG A 351 -15.39 -30.72 -12.81
CA ARG A 351 -16.04 -29.61 -12.05
C ARG A 351 -16.17 -29.92 -10.55
N GLN A 352 -15.12 -30.44 -9.98
CA GLN A 352 -15.06 -30.73 -8.55
C GLN A 352 -14.44 -29.56 -7.78
N VAL A 353 -14.96 -29.36 -6.60
CA VAL A 353 -14.47 -28.39 -5.63
C VAL A 353 -14.12 -29.11 -4.35
N HIS A 354 -12.97 -28.80 -3.81
CA HIS A 354 -12.47 -29.36 -2.57
C HIS A 354 -12.16 -28.23 -1.61
N ALA A 355 -12.99 -28.04 -0.59
CA ALA A 355 -12.70 -27.11 0.50
C ALA A 355 -11.75 -27.77 1.49
N LEU A 356 -10.63 -27.10 1.75
CA LEU A 356 -9.53 -27.62 2.57
C LEU A 356 -9.50 -26.86 3.90
N ARG A 357 -9.67 -27.55 5.00
CA ARG A 357 -9.56 -26.99 6.35
C ARG A 357 -8.43 -27.69 7.11
N ARG A 358 -7.43 -26.95 7.53
CA ARG A 358 -6.33 -27.50 8.35
C ARG A 358 -6.88 -27.99 9.68
N LYS A 359 -6.54 -29.20 10.07
CA LYS A 359 -6.87 -29.75 11.38
C LYS A 359 -6.12 -29.02 12.48
N PRO A 360 -6.73 -28.73 13.63
CA PRO A 360 -6.05 -28.10 14.75
C PRO A 360 -4.79 -28.88 15.17
N GLY A 361 -3.66 -28.19 15.26
CA GLY A 361 -2.37 -28.78 15.63
C GLY A 361 -1.70 -29.65 14.57
N ALA A 362 -2.29 -29.82 13.38
CA ALA A 362 -1.67 -30.57 12.32
C ALA A 362 -0.38 -29.95 11.82
N SER A 363 0.68 -30.73 11.67
CA SER A 363 1.91 -30.29 11.02
C SER A 363 1.73 -30.24 9.51
N LEU A 364 2.30 -29.19 8.87
CA LEU A 364 2.35 -29.11 7.42
C LEU A 364 3.47 -30.01 6.88
N ALA A 365 3.20 -30.72 5.77
CA ALA A 365 4.12 -31.68 5.20
C ALA A 365 5.29 -31.08 4.41
N GLY A 366 5.17 -29.78 4.01
CA GLY A 366 6.22 -29.07 3.30
C GLY A 366 7.38 -28.63 4.21
N LYS A 367 8.45 -28.20 3.59
CA LYS A 367 9.66 -27.72 4.28
C LYS A 367 9.47 -26.31 4.83
N VAL A 368 8.74 -26.20 5.93
CA VAL A 368 8.54 -24.91 6.61
C VAL A 368 9.89 -24.34 7.05
N PRO A 369 10.24 -23.10 6.67
CA PRO A 369 11.46 -22.47 7.14
C PRO A 369 11.46 -22.32 8.67
N THR A 370 12.61 -22.52 9.29
CA THR A 370 12.77 -22.34 10.74
C THR A 370 12.77 -20.85 11.11
N GLY A 371 12.35 -20.54 12.35
CA GLY A 371 12.43 -19.18 12.89
C GLY A 371 11.18 -18.32 12.65
N HIS A 372 10.12 -18.88 12.05
CA HIS A 372 8.84 -18.20 11.92
C HIS A 372 7.88 -18.52 13.06
N SER A 373 7.00 -17.56 13.37
CA SER A 373 5.96 -17.73 14.40
C SER A 373 4.82 -18.63 13.90
N GLU A 374 4.02 -19.15 14.86
CA GLU A 374 2.78 -19.84 14.53
C GLU A 374 1.80 -18.93 13.77
N ALA A 375 1.81 -17.62 14.06
CA ALA A 375 0.98 -16.65 13.35
C ALA A 375 1.36 -16.58 11.86
N TRP A 376 2.65 -16.64 11.55
CA TRP A 376 3.13 -16.68 10.17
C TRP A 376 2.69 -17.94 9.43
N LEU A 377 2.73 -19.10 10.10
CA LEU A 377 2.25 -20.36 9.53
C LEU A 377 0.73 -20.42 9.36
N ALA A 378 -0.02 -19.65 10.14
CA ALA A 378 -1.48 -19.67 10.14
C ALA A 378 -2.13 -18.87 8.99
N ILE A 379 -1.40 -18.01 8.30
CA ILE A 379 -2.00 -17.28 7.17
C ILE A 379 -2.25 -18.21 5.99
N GLY A 380 -3.40 -18.05 5.32
CA GLY A 380 -3.84 -18.93 4.22
C GLY A 380 -2.78 -19.17 3.13
N PRO A 381 -2.03 -18.16 2.65
CA PRO A 381 -0.94 -18.37 1.70
C PRO A 381 0.13 -19.36 2.16
N ASN A 382 0.51 -19.37 3.44
CA ASN A 382 1.52 -20.27 3.98
C ASN A 382 0.94 -21.67 4.24
N VAL A 383 -0.29 -21.75 4.74
CA VAL A 383 -1.01 -23.02 4.89
C VAL A 383 -1.10 -23.73 3.55
N LEU A 384 -1.52 -23.03 2.50
CA LEU A 384 -1.59 -23.56 1.15
C LEU A 384 -0.21 -23.98 0.63
N ARG A 385 0.79 -23.11 0.77
CA ARG A 385 2.14 -23.37 0.26
C ARG A 385 2.76 -24.62 0.86
N TYR A 386 2.87 -24.67 2.18
CA TYR A 386 3.58 -25.75 2.89
C TYR A 386 2.71 -26.99 3.16
N GLY A 387 1.39 -26.82 3.13
CA GLY A 387 0.46 -27.93 3.30
C GLY A 387 0.09 -28.64 1.99
N VAL A 388 0.13 -27.92 0.87
CA VAL A 388 -0.44 -28.40 -0.40
C VAL A 388 0.52 -28.26 -1.58
N LEU A 389 0.92 -27.03 -1.93
CA LEU A 389 1.65 -26.77 -3.18
C LEU A 389 3.03 -27.42 -3.19
N GLU A 390 3.82 -27.26 -2.16
CA GLU A 390 5.15 -27.85 -2.09
C GLU A 390 5.11 -29.38 -1.98
N PRO A 391 4.38 -29.97 -1.00
CA PRO A 391 4.44 -31.42 -0.80
C PRO A 391 3.69 -32.23 -1.86
N LEU A 392 2.68 -31.66 -2.54
CA LEU A 392 1.82 -32.42 -3.45
C LEU A 392 2.01 -32.02 -4.92
N TRP A 393 2.13 -30.72 -5.24
CA TRP A 393 2.37 -30.22 -6.60
C TRP A 393 3.86 -30.04 -6.93
N GLY A 394 4.75 -30.21 -5.93
CA GLY A 394 6.19 -30.02 -6.10
C GLY A 394 6.57 -28.58 -6.47
N ILE A 395 5.79 -27.59 -6.03
CA ILE A 395 6.07 -26.19 -6.29
C ILE A 395 7.09 -25.67 -5.27
N SER A 396 8.32 -25.51 -5.70
CA SER A 396 9.42 -25.00 -4.88
C SER A 396 9.47 -23.46 -4.82
N ASP A 397 10.37 -22.92 -3.98
CA ASP A 397 10.70 -21.50 -3.97
C ASP A 397 11.29 -21.00 -5.28
N GLU A 398 12.02 -21.86 -5.98
CA GLU A 398 12.59 -21.57 -7.29
C GLU A 398 11.49 -21.48 -8.34
N ASP A 399 10.51 -22.40 -8.32
CA ASP A 399 9.34 -22.36 -9.19
C ASP A 399 8.53 -21.07 -9.00
N LEU A 400 8.34 -20.65 -7.74
CA LEU A 400 7.63 -19.40 -7.43
C LEU A 400 8.36 -18.17 -7.95
N ARG A 401 9.70 -18.13 -7.80
CA ARG A 401 10.53 -17.05 -8.36
C ARG A 401 10.58 -17.05 -9.88
N ALA A 402 10.52 -18.22 -10.49
CA ALA A 402 10.45 -18.41 -11.94
C ALA A 402 9.08 -18.11 -12.54
N GLY A 403 8.06 -17.82 -11.69
CA GLY A 403 6.71 -17.51 -12.16
C GLY A 403 5.93 -18.72 -12.68
N VAL A 404 6.22 -19.91 -12.16
CA VAL A 404 5.51 -21.15 -12.56
C VAL A 404 4.03 -21.08 -12.23
N ILE A 405 3.63 -20.35 -11.19
CA ILE A 405 2.22 -20.11 -10.86
C ILE A 405 1.83 -18.69 -11.22
N GLU A 406 0.59 -18.54 -11.66
CA GLU A 406 -0.05 -17.25 -11.90
C GLU A 406 -0.88 -16.84 -10.67
N TYR A 407 -1.21 -15.54 -10.60
CA TYR A 407 -1.92 -14.97 -9.46
C TYR A 407 -3.08 -14.13 -9.97
N SER A 408 -4.25 -14.27 -9.35
CA SER A 408 -5.40 -13.40 -9.62
C SER A 408 -6.16 -13.09 -8.33
N HIS A 409 -6.78 -11.93 -8.29
CA HIS A 409 -7.75 -11.52 -7.26
C HIS A 409 -9.18 -11.51 -7.83
N ASP A 410 -9.36 -11.95 -9.07
CA ASP A 410 -10.63 -11.98 -9.78
C ASP A 410 -11.04 -13.43 -10.12
N LEU A 411 -12.27 -13.80 -9.73
CA LEU A 411 -12.80 -15.12 -10.00
C LEU A 411 -13.07 -15.38 -11.49
N ASP A 412 -13.38 -14.37 -12.27
CA ASP A 412 -13.63 -14.55 -13.71
C ASP A 412 -12.32 -14.88 -14.43
N GLU A 413 -11.20 -14.26 -14.01
CA GLU A 413 -9.85 -14.64 -14.49
C GLU A 413 -9.48 -16.07 -14.05
N VAL A 414 -9.82 -16.47 -12.82
CA VAL A 414 -9.62 -17.85 -12.34
C VAL A 414 -10.34 -18.86 -13.22
N PHE A 415 -11.62 -18.59 -13.55
CA PHE A 415 -12.37 -19.48 -14.42
C PHE A 415 -11.83 -19.48 -15.85
N ALA A 416 -11.49 -18.32 -16.41
CA ALA A 416 -10.89 -18.25 -17.73
C ALA A 416 -9.56 -19.03 -17.82
N PHE A 417 -8.71 -18.94 -16.77
CA PHE A 417 -7.47 -19.71 -16.68
C PHE A 417 -7.73 -21.23 -16.74
N LEU A 418 -8.71 -21.71 -15.98
CA LEU A 418 -9.06 -23.15 -15.93
C LEU A 418 -9.74 -23.61 -17.22
N GLU A 419 -10.59 -22.78 -17.81
CA GLU A 419 -11.28 -23.09 -19.08
C GLU A 419 -10.32 -23.18 -20.27
N ALA A 420 -9.24 -22.42 -20.22
CA ALA A 420 -8.17 -22.52 -21.22
C ALA A 420 -7.30 -23.80 -21.07
N ARG A 421 -7.39 -24.51 -19.92
CA ARG A 421 -6.52 -25.68 -19.59
C ARG A 421 -7.34 -26.82 -18.95
N PRO A 422 -8.36 -27.36 -19.62
CA PRO A 422 -9.27 -28.35 -19.04
C PRO A 422 -8.55 -29.63 -18.65
N GLY A 423 -8.56 -29.94 -17.33
CA GLY A 423 -7.89 -31.12 -16.78
C GLY A 423 -6.36 -31.01 -16.67
N GLU A 424 -5.77 -29.90 -17.06
CA GLU A 424 -4.32 -29.67 -17.04
C GLU A 424 -3.91 -28.61 -16.00
N ALA A 425 -4.88 -27.99 -15.30
CA ALA A 425 -4.63 -26.94 -14.34
C ALA A 425 -5.48 -27.10 -13.08
N THR A 426 -5.00 -26.52 -11.99
CA THR A 426 -5.70 -26.44 -10.70
C THR A 426 -5.64 -24.99 -10.22
N ALA A 427 -6.75 -24.46 -9.72
CA ALA A 427 -6.76 -23.18 -9.03
C ALA A 427 -7.02 -23.35 -7.55
N PHE A 428 -6.37 -22.54 -6.74
CA PHE A 428 -6.59 -22.50 -5.29
C PHE A 428 -7.11 -21.12 -4.90
N LEU A 429 -8.33 -21.08 -4.44
CA LEU A 429 -8.94 -19.90 -3.88
C LEU A 429 -8.54 -19.75 -2.42
N LEU A 430 -8.26 -18.53 -2.00
CA LEU A 430 -7.89 -18.19 -0.63
C LEU A 430 -8.83 -17.14 -0.07
N ASN A 431 -8.92 -17.06 1.24
CA ASN A 431 -9.50 -15.91 1.92
C ASN A 431 -8.54 -14.72 1.90
N PRO A 432 -9.04 -13.48 2.00
CA PRO A 432 -8.18 -12.32 2.22
C PRO A 432 -7.42 -12.45 3.54
N VAL A 433 -6.17 -12.02 3.57
CA VAL A 433 -5.42 -11.90 4.83
C VAL A 433 -5.98 -10.71 5.61
N ARG A 434 -6.27 -10.90 6.89
CA ARG A 434 -6.84 -9.86 7.74
C ARG A 434 -5.79 -8.78 8.04
N ILE A 435 -6.23 -7.53 8.13
CA ILE A 435 -5.32 -6.42 8.45
C ILE A 435 -4.61 -6.62 9.80
N ASP A 436 -5.29 -7.22 10.78
CA ASP A 436 -4.70 -7.54 12.08
C ASP A 436 -3.53 -8.53 11.97
N ASP A 437 -3.63 -9.52 11.07
CA ASP A 437 -2.56 -10.49 10.83
C ASP A 437 -1.39 -9.84 10.09
N VAL A 438 -1.67 -8.97 9.12
CA VAL A 438 -0.64 -8.17 8.43
C VAL A 438 0.16 -7.35 9.44
N MET A 439 -0.52 -6.60 10.30
CA MET A 439 0.13 -5.75 11.30
C MET A 439 0.85 -6.59 12.37
N ARG A 440 0.25 -7.69 12.81
CA ARG A 440 0.85 -8.60 13.79
C ARG A 440 2.16 -9.20 13.29
N LEU A 441 2.20 -9.67 12.04
CA LEU A 441 3.42 -10.21 11.46
C LEU A 441 4.49 -9.14 11.27
N ALA A 442 4.10 -7.95 10.83
CA ALA A 442 5.00 -6.82 10.72
C ALA A 442 5.56 -6.37 12.08
N ASP A 443 4.78 -6.45 13.17
CA ASP A 443 5.22 -6.19 14.54
C ASP A 443 6.25 -7.22 15.03
N LEU A 444 6.12 -8.48 14.60
CA LEU A 444 7.09 -9.54 14.87
C LEU A 444 8.35 -9.44 13.98
N GLY A 445 8.42 -8.46 13.07
CA GLY A 445 9.50 -8.34 12.09
C GLY A 445 9.45 -9.39 10.99
N GLU A 446 8.33 -10.14 10.89
CA GLU A 446 8.15 -11.19 9.90
C GLU A 446 7.57 -10.63 8.60
N ARG A 447 7.91 -11.28 7.50
CA ARG A 447 7.44 -10.95 6.15
C ARG A 447 6.59 -12.08 5.61
N MET A 448 5.46 -11.74 5.03
CA MET A 448 4.62 -12.68 4.29
C MET A 448 5.25 -13.03 2.94
N PRO A 449 4.90 -14.17 2.34
CA PRO A 449 5.21 -14.44 0.95
C PRO A 449 4.72 -13.31 0.04
N GLN A 450 5.40 -13.10 -1.07
CA GLN A 450 4.94 -12.16 -2.09
C GLN A 450 3.53 -12.54 -2.58
N LYS A 451 2.77 -11.52 -2.98
CA LYS A 451 1.39 -11.71 -3.45
C LYS A 451 0.47 -12.34 -2.41
N SER A 452 0.62 -11.94 -1.13
CA SER A 452 -0.27 -12.38 -0.04
C SER A 452 -1.47 -11.47 0.17
N THR A 453 -1.36 -10.19 -0.18
CA THR A 453 -2.40 -9.17 0.01
C THR A 453 -2.60 -8.34 -1.25
N TYR A 454 -3.84 -7.94 -1.50
CA TYR A 454 -4.17 -6.94 -2.51
C TYR A 454 -5.09 -5.88 -1.88
N PHE A 455 -4.51 -4.76 -1.48
CA PHE A 455 -5.27 -3.62 -0.97
C PHE A 455 -6.01 -2.94 -2.11
N HIS A 456 -7.34 -2.98 -2.06
CA HIS A 456 -8.24 -2.49 -3.09
C HIS A 456 -9.04 -1.26 -2.62
N PRO A 457 -9.31 -0.31 -3.54
CA PRO A 457 -8.63 -0.10 -4.81
C PRO A 457 -7.21 0.43 -4.61
N LYS A 458 -6.42 0.45 -5.67
CA LYS A 458 -5.10 1.10 -5.62
C LYS A 458 -5.25 2.60 -5.49
N LEU A 459 -4.23 3.26 -4.91
CA LEU A 459 -4.21 4.72 -4.80
C LEU A 459 -4.00 5.37 -6.18
N GLY A 460 -4.69 6.47 -6.45
CA GLY A 460 -4.50 7.23 -7.68
C GLY A 460 -3.15 7.96 -7.71
N THR A 461 -2.46 7.91 -8.84
CA THR A 461 -1.31 8.76 -9.18
C THR A 461 -1.77 9.97 -9.96
N GLY A 462 -1.30 11.16 -9.61
CA GLY A 462 -1.65 12.42 -10.30
C GLY A 462 -2.52 13.38 -9.49
N LEU A 463 -3.00 12.99 -8.30
CA LEU A 463 -3.70 13.92 -7.41
C LEU A 463 -2.75 14.98 -6.83
N VAL A 464 -1.59 14.52 -6.39
CA VAL A 464 -0.49 15.35 -5.87
C VAL A 464 0.84 14.63 -6.11
N PHE A 465 1.87 15.39 -6.44
CA PHE A 465 3.25 14.94 -6.54
C PHE A 465 4.08 15.58 -5.43
N TYR A 466 5.15 14.93 -5.01
CA TYR A 466 6.01 15.44 -3.95
C TYR A 466 7.40 15.83 -4.47
N PRO A 467 7.66 17.13 -4.67
CA PRO A 467 8.98 17.65 -5.03
C PRO A 467 9.97 17.44 -3.88
N LEU A 468 11.18 16.96 -4.20
CA LEU A 468 12.25 16.68 -3.24
C LEU A 468 13.27 17.81 -3.12
N GLU A 469 13.18 18.82 -3.98
CA GLU A 469 13.92 20.07 -3.85
C GLU A 469 13.04 21.12 -3.14
N PRO A 470 13.63 21.96 -2.28
CA PRO A 470 12.92 22.95 -1.47
C PRO A 470 12.13 24.00 -2.28
#